data_3bfbf904841e9cc8116cf5abffb946f5
#
_entry.id   3bfbf904841e9cc8116cf5abffb946f5
#
_cell.length_a   1.000
_cell.length_b   1.000
_cell.length_c   1.000
_cell.angle_alpha   90.00
_cell.angle_beta   90.00
_cell.angle_gamma   90.00
#
_symmetry.space_group_name_H-M   'P 1'
#
loop_
_entity.id
_entity.type
_entity.pdbx_description
1 polymer ?
#
loop_
_entity_poly.entity_id
_entity_poly.type
_entity_poly.pdbx_seq_one_letter_code
_entity_poly.pdbx_strand_id
1 'polypeptide(L)' 'GEHPLIEKLDKEADEERFDDLISLLFDQASLADGNELEDPARFSRQLNKLLLELAQ' A
#
# COMPACT_ATOMS: atom_id res chain seq x y z
N GLY A 1 9.02 -29.71 1.65
CA GLY A 1 8.46 -29.53 0.34
C GLY A 1 8.01 -28.13 0.09
N GLU A 2 8.00 -27.77 -1.15
CA GLU A 2 7.55 -26.47 -1.57
C GLU A 2 6.04 -26.43 -1.63
N HIS A 3 5.48 -25.27 -1.38
CA HIS A 3 4.05 -25.04 -1.42
C HIS A 3 3.76 -23.96 -2.48
N PRO A 4 3.63 -24.34 -3.77
CA PRO A 4 3.44 -23.38 -4.85
C PRO A 4 2.26 -22.41 -4.63
N LEU A 5 1.18 -22.89 -4.02
CA LEU A 5 0.03 -22.04 -3.73
C LEU A 5 0.38 -20.97 -2.69
N ILE A 6 1.13 -21.34 -1.65
CA ILE A 6 1.56 -20.40 -0.61
C ILE A 6 2.52 -19.37 -1.20
N GLU A 7 3.47 -19.82 -2.03
CA GLU A 7 4.39 -18.91 -2.72
C GLU A 7 3.65 -17.92 -3.61
N LYS A 8 2.63 -18.40 -4.33
CA LYS A 8 1.81 -17.55 -5.19
C LYS A 8 1.05 -16.50 -4.37
N LEU A 9 0.46 -16.89 -3.24
CA LEU A 9 -0.26 -15.97 -2.36
C LEU A 9 0.70 -14.92 -1.75
N ASP A 10 1.90 -15.33 -1.36
CA ASP A 10 2.92 -14.42 -0.84
C ASP A 10 3.35 -13.41 -1.90
N LYS A 11 3.55 -13.86 -3.13
CA LYS A 11 3.90 -13.00 -4.24
C LYS A 11 2.80 -11.98 -4.53
N GLU A 12 1.54 -12.41 -4.53
CA GLU A 12 0.41 -11.52 -4.75
C GLU A 12 0.29 -10.48 -3.64
N ALA A 13 0.52 -10.89 -2.39
CA ALA A 13 0.53 -9.97 -1.26
C ALA A 13 1.65 -8.93 -1.36
N ASP A 14 2.84 -9.34 -1.80
CA ASP A 14 3.98 -8.43 -2.00
C ASP A 14 3.70 -7.43 -3.14
N GLU A 15 3.09 -7.88 -4.22
CA GLU A 15 2.71 -7.01 -5.34
C GLU A 15 1.67 -5.99 -4.90
N GLU A 16 0.67 -6.41 -4.13
CA GLU A 16 -0.35 -5.51 -3.58
C GLU A 16 0.27 -4.47 -2.67
N ARG A 17 1.17 -4.89 -1.78
CA ARG A 17 1.89 -3.97 -0.89
C ARG A 17 2.70 -2.96 -1.67
N PHE A 18 3.39 -3.41 -2.72
CA PHE A 18 4.15 -2.53 -3.59
C PHE A 18 3.26 -1.48 -4.24
N ASP A 19 2.12 -1.89 -4.79
CA ASP A 19 1.17 -0.99 -5.41
C ASP A 19 0.62 0.03 -4.41
N ASP A 20 0.30 -0.41 -3.20
CA ASP A 20 -0.16 0.47 -2.12
C ASP A 20 0.91 1.52 -1.76
N LEU A 21 2.17 1.10 -1.67
CA LEU A 21 3.28 2.00 -1.37
C LEU A 21 3.48 3.05 -2.47
N ILE A 22 3.40 2.63 -3.74
CA ILE A 22 3.51 3.55 -4.87
C ILE A 22 2.36 4.56 -4.83
N SER A 23 1.14 4.10 -4.56
CA SER A 23 -0.02 4.98 -4.45
C SER A 23 0.15 6.00 -3.31
N LEU A 24 0.64 5.56 -2.16
CA LEU A 24 0.91 6.44 -1.03
C LEU A 24 1.98 7.49 -1.35
N LEU A 25 3.06 7.09 -2.03
CA LEU A 25 4.11 8.00 -2.44
C LEU A 25 3.60 9.05 -3.41
N PHE A 26 2.78 8.63 -4.37
CA PHE A 26 2.17 9.55 -5.33
C PHE A 26 1.28 10.58 -4.61
N ASP A 27 0.42 10.11 -3.71
CA ASP A 27 -0.48 10.97 -2.95
C ASP A 27 0.31 11.92 -2.05
N GLN A 28 1.38 11.43 -1.42
CA GLN A 28 2.25 12.27 -0.60
C GLN A 28 2.91 13.39 -1.42
N ALA A 29 3.40 13.07 -2.61
CA ALA A 29 3.99 14.04 -3.51
C ALA A 29 2.97 15.10 -3.94
N SER A 30 1.74 14.67 -4.21
CA SER A 30 0.62 15.56 -4.54
C SER A 30 0.34 16.54 -3.41
N LEU A 31 0.27 16.06 -2.18
CA LEU A 31 0.08 16.90 -1.00
C LEU A 31 1.23 17.90 -0.82
N ALA A 32 2.47 17.44 -1.02
CA ALA A 32 3.66 18.30 -0.91
C ALA A 32 3.63 19.44 -1.93
N ASP A 33 3.03 19.20 -3.10
CA ASP A 33 2.86 20.22 -4.14
C ASP A 33 1.65 21.14 -3.88
N GLY A 34 0.93 20.94 -2.78
CA GLY A 34 -0.22 21.76 -2.42
C GLY A 34 -1.53 21.33 -3.10
N ASN A 35 -1.54 20.18 -3.73
CA ASN A 35 -2.75 19.64 -4.38
C ASN A 35 -3.61 18.90 -3.38
N GLU A 36 -4.90 18.78 -3.71
CA GLU A 36 -5.82 17.95 -2.95
C GLU A 36 -5.72 16.50 -3.42
N LEU A 37 -5.98 15.56 -2.51
CA LEU A 37 -6.04 14.14 -2.84
C LEU A 37 -7.31 13.86 -3.62
N GLU A 38 -7.22 13.00 -4.64
CA GLU A 38 -8.39 12.54 -5.40
C GLU A 38 -9.35 11.74 -4.54
N ASP A 39 -8.79 10.88 -3.68
CA ASP A 39 -9.57 10.01 -2.80
C ASP A 39 -8.94 10.00 -1.40
N PRO A 40 -9.26 11.01 -0.56
CA PRO A 40 -8.70 11.08 0.79
C PRO A 40 -9.00 9.88 1.66
N ALA A 41 -10.18 9.27 1.50
CA ALA A 41 -10.55 8.09 2.29
C ALA A 41 -9.69 6.89 1.93
N ARG A 42 -9.39 6.71 0.64
CA ARG A 42 -8.48 5.65 0.20
C ARG A 42 -7.08 5.85 0.77
N PHE A 43 -6.56 7.08 0.69
CA PHE A 43 -5.25 7.41 1.26
C PHE A 43 -5.20 7.06 2.74
N SER A 44 -6.21 7.45 3.49
CA SER A 44 -6.31 7.17 4.93
C SER A 44 -6.31 5.66 5.21
N ARG A 45 -7.09 4.89 4.43
CA ARG A 45 -7.17 3.43 4.60
C ARG A 45 -5.83 2.77 4.29
N GLN A 46 -5.16 3.18 3.21
CA GLN A 46 -3.87 2.62 2.81
C GLN A 46 -2.79 2.93 3.85
N LEU A 47 -2.78 4.16 4.35
CA LEU A 47 -1.84 4.55 5.40
C LEU A 47 -2.08 3.76 6.68
N ASN A 48 -3.32 3.63 7.10
CA ASN A 48 -3.68 2.90 8.30
C ASN A 48 -3.28 1.42 8.19
N LYS A 49 -3.51 0.80 7.03
CA LYS A 49 -3.11 -0.57 6.77
C LYS A 49 -1.60 -0.75 6.93
N LEU A 50 -0.82 0.16 6.33
CA LEU A 50 0.64 0.12 6.45
C LEU A 50 1.09 0.26 7.90
N LEU A 51 0.52 1.20 8.63
CA LEU A 51 0.87 1.41 10.04
C LEU A 51 0.55 0.18 10.89
N LEU A 52 -0.57 -0.49 10.63
CA LEU A 52 -0.92 -1.72 11.33
C LEU A 52 0.07 -2.86 11.01
N GLU A 53 0.49 -2.98 9.76
CA GLU A 53 1.51 -3.97 9.37
C GLU A 53 2.84 -3.72 10.08
N LEU A 54 3.25 -2.47 10.20
CA LEU A 54 4.49 -2.10 10.87
C LEU A 54 4.43 -2.31 12.39
N ALA A 55 3.24 -2.27 12.98
CA ALA A 55 3.04 -2.44 14.41
C ALA A 55 3.03 -3.90 14.86
N GLN A 56 3.03 -4.84 13.93
CA GLN A 56 3.00 -6.28 14.24
C GLN A 56 4.39 -6.88 14.41
#